data_a2950f11513ec27d230c2ccb5ddd45f2
#
_entry.id   a2950f11513ec27d230c2ccb5ddd45f2
#
_cell.length_a   1.000
_cell.length_b   1.000
_cell.length_c   1.000
_cell.angle_alpha   90.00
_cell.angle_beta   90.00
_cell.angle_gamma   90.00
#
_symmetry.space_group_name_H-M   'P 1'
#
loop_
_entity.id
_entity.type
_entity.pdbx_description
1 polymer ?
#
loop_
_entity_poly.entity_id
_entity_poly.type
_entity_poly.pdbx_seq_one_letter_code
_entity_poly.pdbx_strand_id
1 'polypeptide(L)'
;MVLVTVNVDLDWDKYIDTLRPGGKFHIVGATPQAKATVYPLISGEKSIGASPGGSPADILKMPDFCSRHGIEPIIEEFPLSRVNEAMARFESGKARYRIVLQNDLK
;
A
#
# COMPACT_ATOMS: atom_id res chain seq x y z
N MET A 1 7.56 -11.54 -4.75
CA MET A 1 6.54 -11.18 -3.74
C MET A 1 5.50 -10.31 -4.43
N VAL A 2 4.22 -10.51 -4.11
CA VAL A 2 3.12 -9.60 -4.45
C VAL A 2 2.66 -8.93 -3.16
N LEU A 3 2.53 -7.61 -3.15
CA LEU A 3 2.04 -6.81 -2.03
C LEU A 3 0.68 -6.23 -2.38
N VAL A 4 -0.34 -6.54 -1.57
CA VAL A 4 -1.72 -6.08 -1.76
C VAL A 4 -1.99 -4.90 -0.85
N THR A 5 -2.25 -3.74 -1.44
CA THR A 5 -2.50 -2.48 -0.73
C THR A 5 -3.93 -1.97 -0.91
N VAL A 6 -4.75 -2.68 -1.69
CA VAL A 6 -6.13 -2.28 -2.01
C VAL A 6 -7.13 -2.89 -1.03
N ASN A 7 -8.33 -2.31 -0.98
CA ASN A 7 -9.45 -2.73 -0.11
C ASN A 7 -10.63 -3.30 -0.91
N VAL A 8 -10.35 -3.89 -2.08
CA VAL A 8 -11.35 -4.49 -2.96
C VAL A 8 -11.19 -5.99 -3.03
N ASP A 9 -12.22 -6.68 -3.48
CA ASP A 9 -12.12 -8.12 -3.78
C ASP A 9 -11.25 -8.34 -5.03
N LEU A 10 -10.41 -9.37 -4.99
CA LEU A 10 -9.44 -9.68 -6.03
C LEU A 10 -9.66 -11.08 -6.58
N ASP A 11 -9.22 -11.30 -7.80
CA ASP A 11 -9.03 -12.64 -8.37
C ASP A 11 -7.73 -13.25 -7.79
N TRP A 12 -7.84 -13.80 -6.60
CA TRP A 12 -6.72 -14.27 -5.78
C TRP A 12 -5.87 -15.31 -6.48
N ASP A 13 -6.50 -16.30 -7.12
CA ASP A 13 -5.79 -17.39 -7.79
C ASP A 13 -4.94 -16.85 -8.94
N LYS A 14 -5.47 -15.91 -9.70
CA LYS A 14 -4.74 -15.27 -10.81
C LYS A 14 -3.46 -14.57 -10.33
N TYR A 15 -3.53 -13.83 -9.23
CA TYR A 15 -2.34 -13.18 -8.68
C TYR A 15 -1.37 -14.17 -8.03
N ILE A 16 -1.87 -15.20 -7.36
CA ILE A 16 -1.06 -16.27 -6.77
C ILE A 16 -0.30 -17.04 -7.85
N ASP A 17 -0.91 -17.25 -9.02
CA ASP A 17 -0.27 -17.92 -10.16
C ASP A 17 0.93 -17.14 -10.71
N THR A 18 0.94 -15.82 -10.59
CA THR A 18 2.11 -15.00 -10.99
C THR A 18 3.33 -15.16 -10.07
N LEU A 19 3.15 -15.75 -8.90
CA LEU A 19 4.26 -15.97 -7.97
C LEU A 19 5.15 -17.12 -8.44
N ARG A 20 6.46 -16.90 -8.42
CA ARG A 20 7.45 -17.98 -8.54
C ARG A 20 7.32 -18.98 -7.37
N PRO A 21 7.87 -20.19 -7.49
CA PRO A 21 8.01 -21.10 -6.36
C PRO A 21 8.65 -20.44 -5.13
N GLY A 22 8.15 -20.72 -3.94
CA GLY A 22 8.54 -20.07 -2.70
C GLY A 22 8.07 -18.62 -2.58
N GLY A 23 7.21 -18.15 -3.50
CA GLY A 23 6.73 -16.77 -3.54
C GLY A 23 5.76 -16.44 -2.39
N LYS A 24 5.75 -15.15 -2.02
CA LYS A 24 4.88 -14.64 -0.94
C LYS A 24 3.86 -13.67 -1.50
N PHE A 25 2.61 -13.88 -1.13
CA PHE A 25 1.50 -12.97 -1.34
C PHE A 25 1.17 -12.30 0.01
N HIS A 26 1.42 -11.00 0.12
CA HIS A 26 1.32 -10.31 1.40
C HIS A 26 0.29 -9.18 1.35
N ILE A 27 -0.61 -9.16 2.32
CA ILE A 27 -1.75 -8.25 2.40
C ILE A 27 -1.48 -7.20 3.47
N VAL A 28 -1.56 -5.93 3.09
CA VAL A 28 -1.53 -4.78 4.01
C VAL A 28 -2.77 -3.89 3.85
N GLY A 29 -3.52 -4.06 2.75
CA GLY A 29 -4.82 -3.41 2.54
C GLY A 29 -5.94 -4.15 3.28
N ALA A 30 -7.00 -3.43 3.66
CA ALA A 30 -8.16 -4.01 4.35
C ALA A 30 -9.12 -4.70 3.37
N THR A 31 -8.65 -5.71 2.63
CA THR A 31 -9.51 -6.48 1.73
C THR A 31 -10.58 -7.24 2.53
N PRO A 32 -11.83 -7.36 2.02
CA PRO A 32 -12.91 -7.98 2.77
C PRO A 32 -12.66 -9.45 3.12
N GLN A 33 -11.98 -10.17 2.26
CA GLN A 33 -11.68 -11.59 2.42
C GLN A 33 -10.50 -12.00 1.55
N ALA A 34 -9.89 -13.13 1.88
CA ALA A 34 -8.92 -13.81 1.04
C ALA A 34 -9.49 -15.18 0.63
N LYS A 35 -9.54 -15.46 -0.66
CA LYS A 35 -9.97 -16.75 -1.22
C LYS A 35 -8.87 -17.26 -2.12
N ALA A 36 -8.36 -18.46 -1.83
CA ALA A 36 -7.31 -19.05 -2.64
C ALA A 36 -7.49 -20.55 -2.78
N THR A 37 -7.26 -21.06 -3.98
CA THR A 37 -7.16 -22.50 -4.20
C THR A 37 -5.88 -23.03 -3.55
N VAL A 38 -6.02 -24.08 -2.75
CA VAL A 38 -4.90 -24.57 -1.92
C VAL A 38 -3.82 -25.27 -2.74
N TYR A 39 -4.21 -25.99 -3.80
CA TYR A 39 -3.25 -26.80 -4.57
C TYR A 39 -2.09 -25.98 -5.19
N PRO A 40 -2.31 -24.82 -5.82
CA PRO A 40 -1.22 -23.97 -6.29
C PRO A 40 -0.29 -23.46 -5.19
N LEU A 41 -0.79 -23.33 -3.96
CA LEU A 41 0.03 -22.95 -2.81
C LEU A 41 0.96 -24.09 -2.41
N ILE A 42 0.42 -25.31 -2.31
CA ILE A 42 1.19 -26.49 -1.95
C ILE A 42 2.25 -26.81 -3.02
N SER A 43 1.82 -26.93 -4.29
CA SER A 43 2.71 -27.34 -5.39
C SER A 43 3.83 -26.33 -5.65
N GLY A 44 3.61 -25.04 -5.36
CA GLY A 44 4.60 -23.98 -5.53
C GLY A 44 5.28 -23.53 -4.24
N GLU A 45 5.03 -24.17 -3.10
CA GLU A 45 5.53 -23.74 -1.77
C GLU A 45 5.22 -22.24 -1.50
N LYS A 46 4.11 -21.75 -2.04
CA LYS A 46 3.71 -20.36 -1.94
C LYS A 46 3.02 -20.07 -0.60
N SER A 47 3.09 -18.84 -0.13
CA SER A 47 2.44 -18.46 1.13
C SER A 47 1.62 -17.18 0.98
N ILE A 48 0.52 -17.12 1.74
CA ILE A 48 -0.29 -15.93 1.94
C ILE A 48 -0.08 -15.47 3.38
N GLY A 49 0.17 -14.18 3.55
CA GLY A 49 0.32 -13.57 4.86
C GLY A 49 -0.28 -12.17 4.87
N ALA A 50 -0.50 -11.64 6.06
CA ALA A 50 -0.99 -10.29 6.26
C ALA A 50 -0.26 -9.64 7.43
N SER A 51 -0.16 -8.31 7.41
CA SER A 51 0.32 -7.54 8.55
C SER A 51 -0.43 -6.21 8.65
N PRO A 52 -0.62 -5.70 9.86
CA PRO A 52 -1.10 -4.34 10.06
C PRO A 52 0.01 -3.34 9.69
N GLY A 53 -0.28 -2.06 9.84
CA GLY A 53 0.76 -1.02 9.82
C GLY A 53 1.84 -1.30 10.87
N GLY A 54 3.01 -0.72 10.67
CA GLY A 54 4.13 -0.87 11.62
C GLY A 54 3.83 -0.31 13.00
N SER A 55 4.55 -0.79 14.01
CA SER A 55 4.54 -0.17 15.33
C SER A 55 5.03 1.29 15.26
N PRO A 56 4.70 2.16 16.23
CA PRO A 56 5.25 3.52 16.27
C PRO A 56 6.79 3.55 16.17
N ALA A 57 7.46 2.59 16.79
CA ALA A 57 8.90 2.46 16.72
C ALA A 57 9.40 2.10 15.30
N ASP A 58 8.67 1.28 14.57
CA ASP A 58 9.02 0.92 13.18
C ASP A 58 8.71 2.08 12.23
N ILE A 59 7.61 2.80 12.47
CA ILE A 59 7.27 3.99 11.70
C ILE A 59 8.36 5.06 11.83
N LEU A 60 8.95 5.23 13.02
CA LEU A 60 10.06 6.18 13.23
C LEU A 60 11.35 5.77 12.49
N LYS A 61 11.61 4.47 12.32
CA LYS A 61 12.78 3.98 11.57
C LYS A 61 12.67 4.25 10.07
N MET A 62 11.46 4.31 9.53
CA MET A 62 11.24 4.47 8.10
C MET A 62 11.77 5.82 7.56
N PRO A 63 11.43 6.99 8.16
CA PRO A 63 11.98 8.27 7.71
C PRO A 63 13.51 8.34 7.80
N ASP A 64 14.10 7.77 8.84
CA ASP A 64 15.54 7.67 9.00
C ASP A 64 16.20 6.84 7.87
N PHE A 65 15.61 5.70 7.55
CA PHE A 65 16.04 4.90 6.40
C PHE A 65 15.88 5.67 5.08
N CYS A 66 14.72 6.29 4.84
CA CYS A 66 14.45 7.05 3.63
C CYS A 66 15.43 8.21 3.47
N SER A 67 15.69 8.96 4.55
CA SER A 67 16.64 10.08 4.55
C SER A 67 18.06 9.64 4.18
N ARG A 68 18.52 8.51 4.75
CA ARG A 68 19.85 7.98 4.45
C ARG A 68 20.01 7.46 3.03
N HIS A 69 18.93 7.06 2.38
CA HIS A 69 18.95 6.50 1.03
C HIS A 69 18.40 7.44 -0.05
N GLY A 70 18.08 8.69 0.29
CA GLY A 70 17.53 9.67 -0.66
C GLY A 70 16.18 9.25 -1.23
N ILE A 71 15.35 8.57 -0.44
CA ILE A 71 14.01 8.10 -0.86
C ILE A 71 13.00 9.16 -0.45
N GLU A 72 12.36 9.78 -1.44
CA GLU A 72 11.34 10.79 -1.23
C GLU A 72 10.02 10.40 -1.91
N PRO A 73 8.87 10.70 -1.29
CA PRO A 73 7.59 10.48 -1.94
C PRO A 73 7.35 11.53 -3.03
N ILE A 74 6.68 11.14 -4.11
CA ILE A 74 6.13 12.10 -5.08
C ILE A 74 4.87 12.70 -4.46
N ILE A 75 4.83 14.03 -4.32
CA ILE A 75 3.74 14.74 -3.65
C ILE A 75 3.11 15.80 -4.55
N GLU A 76 1.83 16.10 -4.28
CA GLU A 76 1.12 17.29 -4.75
C GLU A 76 0.78 18.12 -3.51
N GLU A 77 1.23 19.37 -3.47
CA GLU A 77 1.00 20.27 -2.32
C GLU A 77 -0.21 21.16 -2.54
N PHE A 78 -1.02 21.29 -1.49
CA PHE A 78 -2.14 22.22 -1.42
C PHE A 78 -2.10 23.01 -0.11
N PRO A 79 -2.47 24.30 -0.11
CA PRO A 79 -2.69 25.01 1.14
C PRO A 79 -3.88 24.42 1.88
N LEU A 80 -3.81 24.36 3.21
CA LEU A 80 -4.89 23.82 4.04
C LEU A 80 -6.20 24.61 3.87
N SER A 81 -6.12 25.92 3.59
CA SER A 81 -7.28 26.76 3.25
C SER A 81 -8.05 26.24 2.01
N ARG A 82 -7.40 25.44 1.16
CA ARG A 82 -8.01 24.83 -0.04
C ARG A 82 -8.20 23.30 0.11
N VAL A 83 -8.45 22.82 1.32
CA VAL A 83 -8.60 21.39 1.61
C VAL A 83 -9.67 20.69 0.75
N ASN A 84 -10.77 21.37 0.44
CA ASN A 84 -11.84 20.79 -0.40
C ASN A 84 -11.36 20.52 -1.85
N GLU A 85 -10.49 21.33 -2.39
CA GLU A 85 -9.89 21.09 -3.71
C GLU A 85 -8.91 19.92 -3.65
N ALA A 86 -8.13 19.83 -2.59
CA ALA A 86 -7.23 18.70 -2.35
C ALA A 86 -8.02 17.38 -2.23
N MET A 87 -9.16 17.39 -1.52
CA MET A 87 -10.04 16.23 -1.41
C MET A 87 -10.65 15.83 -2.75
N ALA A 88 -11.16 16.78 -3.52
CA ALA A 88 -11.68 16.51 -4.86
C ALA A 88 -10.60 15.93 -5.79
N ARG A 89 -9.36 16.44 -5.70
CA ARG A 89 -8.20 15.89 -6.43
C ARG A 89 -7.91 14.45 -6.03
N PHE A 90 -7.92 14.16 -4.74
CA PHE A 90 -7.73 12.80 -4.20
C PHE A 90 -8.82 11.84 -4.68
N GLU A 91 -10.10 12.21 -4.54
CA GLU A 91 -11.25 11.40 -4.94
C GLU A 91 -11.30 11.12 -6.45
N SER A 92 -10.76 12.02 -7.27
CA SER A 92 -10.65 11.80 -8.72
C SER A 92 -9.74 10.65 -9.12
N GLY A 93 -8.93 10.10 -8.19
CA GLY A 93 -7.93 9.07 -8.45
C GLY A 93 -6.75 9.52 -9.32
N LYS A 94 -6.61 10.81 -9.60
CA LYS A 94 -5.57 11.37 -10.47
C LYS A 94 -4.35 11.92 -9.71
N ALA A 95 -4.39 11.91 -8.37
CA ALA A 95 -3.28 12.38 -7.56
C ALA A 95 -2.01 11.54 -7.77
N ARG A 96 -0.84 12.21 -7.83
CA ARG A 96 0.48 11.60 -8.12
C ARG A 96 1.51 11.96 -7.04
N TYR A 97 1.61 11.23 -5.94
CA TYR A 97 0.74 10.13 -5.48
C TYR A 97 0.16 10.49 -4.12
N ARG A 98 0.85 11.35 -3.38
CA ARG A 98 0.49 11.79 -2.04
C ARG A 98 0.10 13.26 -2.07
N ILE A 99 -1.09 13.58 -1.56
CA ILE A 99 -1.46 14.97 -1.31
C ILE A 99 -0.95 15.36 0.07
N VAL A 100 -0.28 16.49 0.15
CA VAL A 100 0.24 17.11 1.37
C VAL A 100 -0.43 18.47 1.54
N LEU A 101 -0.98 18.71 2.73
CA LEU A 101 -1.59 19.98 3.06
C LEU A 101 -0.58 20.85 3.84
N GLN A 102 -0.27 22.01 3.29
CA GLN A 102 0.56 23.03 3.96
C GLN A 102 -0.33 23.90 4.86
N ASN A 103 0.05 24.00 6.14
CA ASN A 103 -0.72 24.83 7.07
C ASN A 103 -0.48 26.32 6.81
N ASP A 104 -1.45 26.98 6.19
CA ASP A 104 -1.50 28.41 5.90
C ASP A 104 -2.56 29.15 6.74
N LEU A 105 -3.18 28.47 7.71
CA LEU A 105 -4.14 29.07 8.63
C LEU A 105 -3.39 29.78 9.76
N LYS A 106 -3.78 31.03 10.05
CA LYS A 106 -3.27 31.84 11.15
C LYS A 106 -4.11 31.66 12.40
#